data_171c79bb47a187eadfdf801dedc0277d
#
_entry.id   171c79bb47a187eadfdf801dedc0277d
#
_cell.length_a   1.000
_cell.length_b   1.000
_cell.length_c   1.000
_cell.angle_alpha   90.00
_cell.angle_beta   90.00
_cell.angle_gamma   90.00
#
_symmetry.space_group_name_H-M   'P 1'
#
loop_
_entity.id
_entity.type
_entity.pdbx_description
1 polymer ?
#
loop_
_entity_poly.entity_id
_entity_poly.type
_entity_poly.pdbx_seq_one_letter_code
_entity_poly.pdbx_strand_id
1 'polypeptide(L)'
;MEASPLTQQTRPEFLQPKIVGLYETLFREDESVEKPRGFWREFFLLRPDTASLRRIMRDMNSVLSKKYTTPFSDIIVVLAGLDDVDVVFTEFVSVLDAVIRNGRNVGVRQKAVKAAMSITSGAYQTGLVSYLTHRDLFPSLMKLVHDVDTPSQAFEPFVLLGLLANYNKFEFQNPYRLRLEDFVNDATIRKLVHSFGFTCVVARNKYIAVQDDLPEGWKISNTLSYIGLGALSGGKPATPVLNEDEAKDLFTALPGPEAATLLSAYEFANANKLFCYDLVTLPPENKHDASAFGNFLSWTSYLLQHAHRSSRASLYTYLDLFILQILLEDQILAKQICGDENIMVDGLNHNLRRRLDIQLYNLSIGVLARLVSFLSKSRIRLVYHWPELWRSLLSFIRFLATYADDLKSLPEMSALINSLVNLIALSLSTGESFLPDPASYDDLLYKLVESGDVLFKFKDAYELSKHSSSSSIDTLVRVSRHYYALLEGEKGKVKSKNLGLREVSKVIKQGYETLSIQAKEGLDVWEKFREADHRALLKKMARFAVADVKIIVSS
;
A
#
# COMPACT_ATOMS: atom_id res chain seq x y z
N MET A 1 -23.08 -5.25 -58.33
CA MET A 1 -24.11 -5.71 -57.37
C MET A 1 -23.61 -7.05 -56.85
N GLU A 2 -23.01 -7.02 -55.65
CA GLU A 2 -22.61 -8.26 -54.99
C GLU A 2 -23.87 -8.91 -54.42
N ALA A 3 -24.07 -10.18 -54.77
CA ALA A 3 -25.24 -10.94 -54.30
C ALA A 3 -25.22 -11.07 -52.78
N SER A 4 -26.37 -10.82 -52.16
CA SER A 4 -26.56 -10.98 -50.71
C SER A 4 -26.11 -12.39 -50.27
N PRO A 5 -25.38 -12.52 -49.15
CA PRO A 5 -24.96 -13.82 -48.60
C PRO A 5 -26.14 -14.80 -48.40
N LEU A 6 -27.35 -14.32 -48.28
CA LEU A 6 -28.58 -15.13 -48.16
C LEU A 6 -29.00 -15.86 -49.46
N THR A 7 -28.48 -15.40 -50.64
CA THR A 7 -28.81 -16.03 -51.94
C THR A 7 -27.84 -17.15 -52.33
N GLN A 8 -26.79 -17.40 -51.55
CA GLN A 8 -25.81 -18.46 -51.82
C GLN A 8 -26.05 -19.77 -51.05
N GLN A 9 -27.08 -19.82 -50.17
CA GLN A 9 -27.38 -21.02 -49.40
C GLN A 9 -28.36 -21.93 -50.16
N THR A 10 -27.85 -23.01 -50.71
CA THR A 10 -28.64 -23.98 -51.53
C THR A 10 -29.33 -25.09 -50.73
N ARG A 11 -29.24 -25.14 -49.39
CA ARG A 11 -29.87 -26.16 -48.55
C ARG A 11 -30.45 -25.55 -47.26
N PRO A 12 -31.78 -25.63 -47.00
CA PRO A 12 -32.44 -25.10 -45.83
C PRO A 12 -31.99 -25.71 -44.51
N GLU A 13 -31.44 -26.91 -44.55
CA GLU A 13 -31.03 -27.72 -43.40
C GLU A 13 -29.80 -27.16 -42.66
N PHE A 14 -29.07 -26.22 -43.28
CA PHE A 14 -27.87 -25.59 -42.74
C PHE A 14 -27.98 -24.10 -42.39
N LEU A 15 -29.20 -23.57 -42.35
CA LEU A 15 -29.42 -22.18 -41.92
C LEU A 15 -29.16 -22.03 -40.43
N GLN A 16 -27.94 -21.63 -40.12
CA GLN A 16 -27.62 -21.19 -38.74
C GLN A 16 -28.37 -19.88 -38.44
N PRO A 17 -28.94 -19.72 -37.24
CA PRO A 17 -29.50 -18.44 -36.84
C PRO A 17 -28.48 -17.32 -37.05
N LYS A 18 -28.92 -16.21 -37.65
CA LYS A 18 -28.04 -15.04 -37.94
C LYS A 18 -27.22 -14.61 -36.73
N ILE A 19 -27.79 -14.76 -35.55
CA ILE A 19 -27.14 -14.46 -34.27
C ILE A 19 -25.89 -15.33 -34.03
N VAL A 20 -25.93 -16.61 -34.35
CA VAL A 20 -24.80 -17.53 -34.19
C VAL A 20 -23.64 -17.10 -35.10
N GLY A 21 -23.94 -16.72 -36.36
CA GLY A 21 -22.92 -16.22 -37.28
C GLY A 21 -22.28 -14.89 -36.85
N LEU A 22 -23.05 -14.00 -36.21
CA LEU A 22 -22.51 -12.75 -35.63
C LEU A 22 -21.57 -13.02 -34.46
N TYR A 23 -21.93 -13.96 -33.58
CA TYR A 23 -21.03 -14.34 -32.47
C TYR A 23 -19.81 -15.10 -32.95
N GLU A 24 -19.92 -16.00 -33.93
CA GLU A 24 -18.74 -16.65 -34.55
C GLU A 24 -17.81 -15.62 -35.18
N THR A 25 -18.35 -14.57 -35.81
CA THR A 25 -17.56 -13.46 -36.38
C THR A 25 -16.88 -12.62 -35.30
N LEU A 26 -17.49 -12.48 -34.13
CA LEU A 26 -16.91 -11.78 -33.00
C LEU A 26 -15.67 -12.52 -32.44
N PHE A 27 -15.73 -13.87 -32.43
CA PHE A 27 -14.69 -14.76 -31.86
C PHE A 27 -13.61 -15.20 -32.85
N ARG A 28 -13.69 -14.81 -34.12
CA ARG A 28 -12.61 -15.11 -35.08
C ARG A 28 -11.34 -14.38 -34.70
N GLU A 29 -10.24 -15.15 -34.61
CA GLU A 29 -8.91 -14.74 -34.16
C GLU A 29 -8.14 -13.84 -35.14
N ASP A 30 -8.67 -13.54 -36.33
CA ASP A 30 -8.03 -12.65 -37.30
C ASP A 30 -8.15 -11.19 -36.85
N GLU A 31 -7.16 -10.72 -36.10
CA GLU A 31 -7.02 -9.32 -35.68
C GLU A 31 -6.93 -8.32 -36.85
N SER A 32 -6.68 -8.80 -38.06
CA SER A 32 -6.48 -7.97 -39.26
C SER A 32 -7.76 -7.67 -40.04
N VAL A 33 -8.89 -8.30 -39.72
CA VAL A 33 -10.13 -8.11 -40.49
C VAL A 33 -11.05 -7.13 -39.78
N GLU A 34 -11.15 -5.91 -40.34
CA GLU A 34 -12.18 -4.95 -39.92
C GLU A 34 -13.56 -5.62 -39.94
N LYS A 35 -14.31 -5.48 -38.85
CA LYS A 35 -15.67 -6.00 -38.78
C LYS A 35 -16.54 -5.39 -39.89
N PRO A 36 -17.43 -6.17 -40.56
CA PRO A 36 -18.25 -5.68 -41.65
C PRO A 36 -19.04 -4.42 -41.28
N ARG A 37 -19.23 -3.49 -42.23
CA ARG A 37 -20.06 -2.29 -41.99
C ARG A 37 -21.45 -2.67 -41.47
N GLY A 38 -21.86 -2.11 -40.36
CA GLY A 38 -23.12 -2.42 -39.71
C GLY A 38 -23.12 -3.62 -38.76
N PHE A 39 -21.98 -4.36 -38.62
CA PHE A 39 -21.82 -5.48 -37.67
C PHE A 39 -22.31 -5.12 -36.27
N TRP A 40 -21.77 -4.05 -35.70
CA TRP A 40 -22.13 -3.62 -34.35
C TRP A 40 -23.60 -3.23 -34.20
N ARG A 41 -24.15 -2.56 -35.21
CA ARG A 41 -25.59 -2.22 -35.20
C ARG A 41 -26.47 -3.45 -35.21
N GLU A 42 -26.17 -4.43 -36.01
CA GLU A 42 -26.92 -5.70 -36.07
C GLU A 42 -26.70 -6.53 -34.82
N PHE A 43 -25.49 -6.57 -34.31
CA PHE A 43 -25.13 -7.27 -33.08
C PHE A 43 -25.93 -6.77 -31.87
N PHE A 44 -26.04 -5.46 -31.70
CA PHE A 44 -26.82 -4.84 -30.62
C PHE A 44 -28.35 -4.88 -30.79
N LEU A 45 -28.85 -5.05 -32.01
CA LEU A 45 -30.26 -5.11 -32.29
C LEU A 45 -30.83 -6.54 -32.19
N LEU A 46 -30.00 -7.57 -32.27
CA LEU A 46 -30.44 -8.96 -32.19
C LEU A 46 -30.44 -9.42 -30.73
N ARG A 47 -31.65 -9.72 -30.22
CA ARG A 47 -31.81 -10.35 -28.90
C ARG A 47 -31.59 -11.86 -29.04
N PRO A 48 -30.54 -12.45 -28.41
CA PRO A 48 -30.35 -13.89 -28.43
C PRO A 48 -31.41 -14.58 -27.57
N ASP A 49 -31.93 -15.71 -28.07
CA ASP A 49 -32.76 -16.58 -27.25
C ASP A 49 -31.90 -17.32 -26.19
N THR A 50 -32.55 -17.83 -25.15
CA THR A 50 -31.91 -18.51 -24.02
C THR A 50 -31.07 -19.74 -24.44
N ALA A 51 -31.48 -20.45 -25.50
CA ALA A 51 -30.76 -21.62 -26.01
C ALA A 51 -29.49 -21.22 -26.75
N SER A 52 -29.56 -20.15 -27.55
CA SER A 52 -28.38 -19.56 -28.22
C SER A 52 -27.39 -18.98 -27.21
N LEU A 53 -27.86 -18.32 -26.15
CA LEU A 53 -27.01 -17.84 -25.05
C LEU A 53 -26.28 -18.99 -24.31
N ARG A 54 -26.99 -20.07 -23.97
CA ARG A 54 -26.41 -21.27 -23.36
C ARG A 54 -25.36 -21.95 -24.23
N ARG A 55 -25.55 -21.93 -25.55
CA ARG A 55 -24.57 -22.45 -26.50
C ARG A 55 -23.36 -21.56 -26.55
N ILE A 56 -23.53 -20.25 -26.66
CA ILE A 56 -22.44 -19.25 -26.63
C ILE A 56 -21.63 -19.37 -25.34
N MET A 57 -22.27 -19.48 -24.19
CA MET A 57 -21.59 -19.67 -22.89
C MET A 57 -20.82 -20.98 -22.83
N ARG A 58 -21.28 -22.07 -23.44
CA ARG A 58 -20.52 -23.33 -23.52
C ARG A 58 -19.30 -23.20 -24.43
N ASP A 59 -19.46 -22.55 -25.56
CA ASP A 59 -18.37 -22.33 -26.51
C ASP A 59 -17.32 -21.37 -25.93
N MET A 60 -17.75 -20.33 -25.19
CA MET A 60 -16.89 -19.45 -24.41
C MET A 60 -16.10 -20.21 -23.33
N ASN A 61 -16.72 -21.14 -22.59
CA ASN A 61 -15.99 -21.97 -21.63
C ASN A 61 -14.93 -22.85 -22.27
N SER A 62 -15.13 -23.29 -23.51
CA SER A 62 -14.13 -24.04 -24.26
C SER A 62 -12.97 -23.15 -24.74
N VAL A 63 -13.22 -21.89 -25.03
CA VAL A 63 -12.22 -20.89 -25.43
C VAL A 63 -11.46 -20.36 -24.20
N LEU A 64 -12.13 -20.16 -23.06
CA LEU A 64 -11.50 -19.75 -21.80
C LEU A 64 -10.47 -20.76 -21.28
N SER A 65 -10.63 -22.04 -21.60
CA SER A 65 -9.61 -23.06 -21.29
C SER A 65 -8.34 -22.90 -22.13
N LYS A 66 -8.34 -22.04 -23.14
CA LYS A 66 -7.31 -21.89 -24.18
C LYS A 66 -6.72 -20.48 -24.32
N LYS A 67 -6.43 -19.75 -23.27
CA LYS A 67 -5.52 -18.58 -23.37
C LYS A 67 -6.04 -17.15 -23.61
N TYR A 68 -7.33 -16.80 -23.62
CA TYR A 68 -7.73 -15.42 -23.96
C TYR A 68 -8.59 -14.75 -22.88
N THR A 69 -8.02 -13.76 -22.17
CA THR A 69 -8.72 -12.97 -21.13
C THR A 69 -9.33 -11.66 -21.64
N THR A 70 -8.81 -11.09 -22.72
CA THR A 70 -9.20 -9.75 -23.19
C THR A 70 -10.54 -9.71 -23.96
N PRO A 71 -10.87 -10.63 -24.88
CA PRO A 71 -12.16 -10.62 -25.57
C PRO A 71 -13.35 -10.95 -24.69
N PHE A 72 -13.13 -11.65 -23.56
CA PHE A 72 -14.18 -12.10 -22.67
C PHE A 72 -14.84 -10.96 -21.88
N SER A 73 -14.03 -9.99 -21.40
CA SER A 73 -14.57 -8.83 -20.67
C SER A 73 -15.50 -7.99 -21.54
N ASP A 74 -15.14 -7.80 -22.80
CA ASP A 74 -15.91 -6.94 -23.71
C ASP A 74 -17.22 -7.61 -24.13
N ILE A 75 -17.21 -8.93 -24.31
CA ILE A 75 -18.43 -9.70 -24.62
C ILE A 75 -19.39 -9.71 -23.42
N ILE A 76 -18.88 -9.90 -22.23
CA ILE A 76 -19.67 -9.85 -21.01
C ILE A 76 -20.34 -8.48 -20.84
N VAL A 77 -19.60 -7.38 -21.12
CA VAL A 77 -20.16 -6.02 -21.06
C VAL A 77 -21.32 -5.84 -22.04
N VAL A 78 -21.20 -6.39 -23.24
CA VAL A 78 -22.26 -6.33 -24.26
C VAL A 78 -23.49 -7.17 -23.86
N LEU A 79 -23.24 -8.37 -23.34
CA LEU A 79 -24.33 -9.28 -22.91
C LEU A 79 -25.10 -8.73 -21.69
N ALA A 80 -24.45 -7.99 -20.79
CA ALA A 80 -25.08 -7.41 -19.61
C ALA A 80 -26.21 -6.40 -19.90
N GLY A 81 -26.32 -5.93 -21.14
CA GLY A 81 -27.43 -5.08 -21.58
C GLY A 81 -28.70 -5.83 -22.04
N LEU A 82 -28.75 -7.15 -21.94
CA LEU A 82 -29.82 -7.98 -22.44
C LEU A 82 -30.58 -8.64 -21.27
N ASP A 83 -31.94 -8.53 -21.26
CA ASP A 83 -32.78 -9.02 -20.16
C ASP A 83 -32.60 -10.53 -19.85
N ASP A 84 -32.32 -11.36 -20.87
CA ASP A 84 -32.09 -12.80 -20.71
C ASP A 84 -30.74 -13.12 -20.07
N VAL A 85 -29.79 -12.19 -20.07
CA VAL A 85 -28.46 -12.37 -19.48
C VAL A 85 -28.53 -12.33 -17.95
N ASP A 86 -29.48 -11.56 -17.40
CA ASP A 86 -29.67 -11.43 -15.95
C ASP A 86 -29.89 -12.81 -15.29
N VAL A 87 -30.76 -13.62 -15.86
CA VAL A 87 -31.05 -14.97 -15.38
C VAL A 87 -29.80 -15.87 -15.46
N VAL A 88 -29.11 -15.85 -16.60
CA VAL A 88 -27.92 -16.70 -16.84
C VAL A 88 -26.78 -16.31 -15.91
N PHE A 89 -26.56 -15.02 -15.72
CA PHE A 89 -25.49 -14.54 -14.82
C PHE A 89 -25.82 -14.82 -13.35
N THR A 90 -27.04 -14.63 -12.94
CA THR A 90 -27.47 -14.95 -11.57
C THR A 90 -27.32 -16.45 -11.28
N GLU A 91 -27.70 -17.31 -12.22
CA GLU A 91 -27.50 -18.76 -12.11
C GLU A 91 -26.00 -19.12 -12.07
N PHE A 92 -25.19 -18.53 -12.95
CA PHE A 92 -23.76 -18.75 -13.01
C PHE A 92 -23.06 -18.37 -11.68
N VAL A 93 -23.35 -17.19 -11.13
CA VAL A 93 -22.80 -16.76 -9.85
C VAL A 93 -23.27 -17.65 -8.71
N SER A 94 -24.52 -18.14 -8.77
CA SER A 94 -25.05 -19.11 -7.80
C SER A 94 -24.31 -20.44 -7.84
N VAL A 95 -23.96 -20.93 -9.04
CA VAL A 95 -23.13 -22.13 -9.21
C VAL A 95 -21.71 -21.90 -8.70
N LEU A 96 -21.10 -20.73 -8.99
CA LEU A 96 -19.78 -20.37 -8.42
C LEU A 96 -19.82 -20.39 -6.90
N ASP A 97 -20.81 -19.77 -6.28
CA ASP A 97 -20.99 -19.78 -4.82
C ASP A 97 -21.06 -21.22 -4.26
N ALA A 98 -21.87 -22.07 -4.89
CA ALA A 98 -22.00 -23.47 -4.48
C ALA A 98 -20.68 -24.24 -4.62
N VAL A 99 -19.90 -24.02 -5.69
CA VAL A 99 -18.59 -24.67 -5.91
C VAL A 99 -17.54 -24.13 -4.93
N ILE A 100 -17.49 -22.84 -4.68
CA ILE A 100 -16.60 -22.24 -3.68
C ILE A 100 -16.87 -22.84 -2.30
N ARG A 101 -18.15 -22.98 -1.95
CA ARG A 101 -18.61 -23.48 -0.65
C ARG A 101 -18.36 -24.96 -0.44
N ASN A 102 -18.68 -25.80 -1.44
CA ASN A 102 -18.81 -27.24 -1.30
C ASN A 102 -18.11 -28.05 -2.40
N GLY A 103 -17.24 -27.44 -3.21
CA GLY A 103 -16.48 -28.14 -4.23
C GLY A 103 -15.73 -29.35 -3.64
N ARG A 104 -15.61 -30.42 -4.41
CA ARG A 104 -15.09 -31.74 -3.99
C ARG A 104 -13.70 -31.73 -3.34
N ASN A 105 -12.88 -30.74 -3.65
CA ASN A 105 -11.58 -30.52 -3.04
C ASN A 105 -11.19 -29.02 -3.12
N VAL A 106 -10.16 -28.64 -2.37
CA VAL A 106 -9.67 -27.25 -2.30
C VAL A 106 -9.27 -26.73 -3.69
N GLY A 107 -8.61 -27.52 -4.53
CA GLY A 107 -8.20 -27.10 -5.86
C GLY A 107 -9.36 -26.73 -6.79
N VAL A 108 -10.48 -27.46 -6.73
CA VAL A 108 -11.70 -27.10 -7.50
C VAL A 108 -12.31 -25.81 -6.97
N ARG A 109 -12.35 -25.64 -5.64
CA ARG A 109 -12.86 -24.43 -4.98
C ARG A 109 -12.01 -23.20 -5.33
N GLN A 110 -10.68 -23.33 -5.36
CA GLN A 110 -9.77 -22.27 -5.79
C GLN A 110 -9.94 -21.89 -7.26
N LYS A 111 -10.18 -22.87 -8.17
CA LYS A 111 -10.51 -22.56 -9.57
C LYS A 111 -11.80 -21.73 -9.70
N ALA A 112 -12.79 -22.01 -8.87
CA ALA A 112 -14.03 -21.21 -8.84
C ALA A 112 -13.75 -19.78 -8.30
N VAL A 113 -12.86 -19.62 -7.30
CA VAL A 113 -12.40 -18.30 -6.84
C VAL A 113 -11.65 -17.56 -7.96
N LYS A 114 -10.73 -18.22 -8.67
CA LYS A 114 -10.04 -17.63 -9.84
C LYS A 114 -11.02 -17.19 -10.93
N ALA A 115 -12.08 -17.97 -11.21
CA ALA A 115 -13.12 -17.57 -12.14
C ALA A 115 -13.87 -16.30 -11.66
N ALA A 116 -14.23 -16.22 -10.37
CA ALA A 116 -14.84 -15.03 -9.80
C ALA A 116 -13.88 -13.81 -9.84
N MET A 117 -12.58 -14.01 -9.57
CA MET A 117 -11.57 -12.97 -9.71
C MET A 117 -11.42 -12.48 -11.15
N SER A 118 -11.46 -13.39 -12.13
CA SER A 118 -11.41 -13.04 -13.56
C SER A 118 -12.57 -12.15 -13.97
N ILE A 119 -13.80 -12.50 -13.55
CA ILE A 119 -14.99 -11.68 -13.81
C ILE A 119 -14.88 -10.34 -13.09
N THR A 120 -14.55 -10.35 -11.78
CA THR A 120 -14.45 -9.12 -10.99
C THR A 120 -13.43 -8.18 -11.59
N SER A 121 -12.23 -8.66 -11.93
CA SER A 121 -11.16 -7.81 -12.49
C SER A 121 -11.47 -7.39 -13.93
N GLY A 122 -12.00 -8.30 -14.76
CA GLY A 122 -12.34 -8.04 -16.16
C GLY A 122 -13.45 -7.01 -16.31
N ALA A 123 -14.46 -7.07 -15.45
CA ALA A 123 -15.68 -6.26 -15.53
C ALA A 123 -15.79 -5.19 -14.43
N TYR A 124 -14.71 -4.82 -13.77
CA TYR A 124 -14.72 -3.96 -12.57
C TYR A 124 -15.37 -2.60 -12.77
N GLN A 125 -15.36 -2.06 -13.99
CA GLN A 125 -15.98 -0.78 -14.32
C GLN A 125 -17.40 -0.91 -14.88
N THR A 126 -17.97 -2.11 -14.85
CA THR A 126 -19.29 -2.41 -15.43
C THR A 126 -20.27 -2.86 -14.36
N GLY A 127 -21.56 -2.94 -14.71
CA GLY A 127 -22.60 -3.46 -13.83
C GLY A 127 -22.49 -4.95 -13.52
N LEU A 128 -21.65 -5.73 -14.21
CA LEU A 128 -21.55 -7.18 -14.02
C LEU A 128 -21.03 -7.58 -12.64
N VAL A 129 -20.14 -6.79 -12.03
CA VAL A 129 -19.68 -7.06 -10.67
C VAL A 129 -20.83 -6.98 -9.66
N SER A 130 -21.92 -6.27 -9.98
CA SER A 130 -23.10 -6.21 -9.12
C SER A 130 -23.74 -7.57 -8.88
N TYR A 131 -23.70 -8.51 -9.84
CA TYR A 131 -24.19 -9.88 -9.62
C TYR A 131 -23.43 -10.61 -8.51
N LEU A 132 -22.10 -10.38 -8.41
CA LEU A 132 -21.28 -10.92 -7.34
C LEU A 132 -21.55 -10.22 -5.99
N THR A 133 -22.02 -8.97 -6.02
CA THR A 133 -22.41 -8.25 -4.80
C THR A 133 -23.83 -8.61 -4.36
N HIS A 134 -24.77 -8.86 -5.27
CA HIS A 134 -26.12 -9.32 -4.96
C HIS A 134 -26.14 -10.76 -4.43
N ARG A 135 -25.32 -11.64 -5.01
CA ARG A 135 -25.14 -13.01 -4.52
C ARG A 135 -24.04 -13.08 -3.48
N ASP A 136 -24.20 -12.68 -2.33
CA ASP A 136 -23.23 -12.66 -1.24
C ASP A 136 -22.30 -13.91 -1.20
N LEU A 137 -21.12 -13.80 -1.84
CA LEU A 137 -20.10 -14.87 -1.82
C LEU A 137 -19.30 -14.90 -0.51
N PHE A 138 -19.47 -13.92 0.36
CA PHE A 138 -18.67 -13.78 1.58
C PHE A 138 -18.69 -15.05 2.45
N PRO A 139 -19.85 -15.67 2.76
CA PRO A 139 -19.89 -16.88 3.58
C PRO A 139 -19.13 -18.06 2.95
N SER A 140 -19.21 -18.19 1.63
CA SER A 140 -18.55 -19.27 0.88
C SER A 140 -17.03 -19.08 0.85
N LEU A 141 -16.57 -17.84 0.66
CA LEU A 141 -15.16 -17.48 0.70
C LEU A 141 -14.58 -17.68 2.11
N MET A 142 -15.30 -17.26 3.16
CA MET A 142 -14.86 -17.46 4.53
C MET A 142 -14.82 -18.96 4.92
N LYS A 143 -15.78 -19.75 4.45
CA LYS A 143 -15.72 -21.20 4.63
C LYS A 143 -14.51 -21.81 3.92
N LEU A 144 -14.18 -21.37 2.70
CA LEU A 144 -12.97 -21.84 2.01
C LEU A 144 -11.72 -21.49 2.81
N VAL A 145 -11.59 -20.23 3.26
CA VAL A 145 -10.45 -19.80 4.10
C VAL A 145 -10.36 -20.63 5.39
N HIS A 146 -11.50 -20.95 6.00
CA HIS A 146 -11.51 -21.81 7.18
C HIS A 146 -11.00 -23.23 6.88
N ASP A 147 -11.34 -23.78 5.74
CA ASP A 147 -11.07 -25.16 5.35
C ASP A 147 -9.66 -25.38 4.77
N VAL A 148 -8.94 -24.33 4.35
CA VAL A 148 -7.57 -24.45 3.78
C VAL A 148 -6.53 -24.66 4.87
N ASP A 149 -5.45 -25.38 4.52
CA ASP A 149 -4.39 -25.76 5.44
C ASP A 149 -3.16 -24.85 5.37
N THR A 150 -2.93 -24.16 4.24
CA THR A 150 -1.74 -23.34 4.04
C THR A 150 -2.06 -21.86 3.82
N PRO A 151 -1.21 -20.94 4.29
CA PRO A 151 -1.42 -19.50 4.08
C PRO A 151 -1.57 -19.11 2.61
N SER A 152 -0.83 -19.74 1.71
CA SER A 152 -0.90 -19.46 0.26
C SER A 152 -2.26 -19.75 -0.35
N GLN A 153 -3.01 -20.73 0.18
CA GLN A 153 -4.34 -21.08 -0.31
C GLN A 153 -5.42 -20.08 0.07
N ALA A 154 -5.20 -19.24 1.08
CA ALA A 154 -6.12 -18.18 1.48
C ALA A 154 -5.88 -16.87 0.70
N PHE A 155 -4.81 -16.76 -0.07
CA PHE A 155 -4.44 -15.55 -0.80
C PHE A 155 -5.51 -15.11 -1.81
N GLU A 156 -5.95 -16.00 -2.70
CA GLU A 156 -6.93 -15.66 -3.75
C GLU A 156 -8.29 -15.26 -3.17
N PRO A 157 -8.88 -16.00 -2.20
CA PRO A 157 -10.09 -15.57 -1.50
C PRO A 157 -9.93 -14.20 -0.84
N PHE A 158 -8.79 -13.93 -0.21
CA PHE A 158 -8.52 -12.65 0.45
C PHE A 158 -8.47 -11.50 -0.55
N VAL A 159 -7.76 -11.67 -1.67
CA VAL A 159 -7.68 -10.66 -2.73
C VAL A 159 -9.05 -10.40 -3.37
N LEU A 160 -9.83 -11.45 -3.63
CA LEU A 160 -11.19 -11.29 -4.17
C LEU A 160 -12.10 -10.51 -3.21
N LEU A 161 -12.04 -10.80 -1.91
CA LEU A 161 -12.81 -10.05 -0.90
C LEU A 161 -12.46 -8.56 -0.89
N GLY A 162 -11.18 -8.22 -0.99
CA GLY A 162 -10.75 -6.83 -1.06
C GLY A 162 -11.31 -6.11 -2.30
N LEU A 163 -11.29 -6.76 -3.47
CA LEU A 163 -11.88 -6.19 -4.68
C LEU A 163 -13.38 -5.98 -4.55
N LEU A 164 -14.11 -6.97 -4.03
CA LEU A 164 -15.56 -6.91 -3.86
C LEU A 164 -15.96 -5.88 -2.80
N ALA A 165 -15.24 -5.79 -1.69
CA ALA A 165 -15.46 -4.77 -0.65
C ALA A 165 -15.17 -3.35 -1.15
N ASN A 166 -14.20 -3.19 -2.05
CA ASN A 166 -13.86 -1.89 -2.63
C ASN A 166 -14.79 -1.48 -3.78
N TYR A 167 -15.48 -2.43 -4.43
CA TYR A 167 -16.30 -2.16 -5.61
C TYR A 167 -17.37 -1.12 -5.31
N ASN A 168 -17.30 0.03 -6.00
CA ASN A 168 -18.26 1.15 -5.92
C ASN A 168 -18.64 1.59 -4.47
N LYS A 169 -17.77 1.36 -3.49
CA LYS A 169 -18.06 1.62 -2.06
C LYS A 169 -18.37 3.09 -1.72
N PHE A 170 -18.04 4.02 -2.60
CA PHE A 170 -18.37 5.43 -2.46
C PHE A 170 -19.67 5.85 -3.14
N GLU A 171 -20.25 4.99 -3.95
CA GLU A 171 -21.47 5.21 -4.72
C GLU A 171 -22.70 4.60 -4.07
N PHE A 172 -22.53 3.45 -3.42
CA PHE A 172 -23.60 2.78 -2.70
C PHE A 172 -23.08 2.02 -1.46
N GLN A 173 -24.00 1.60 -0.59
CA GLN A 173 -23.66 0.78 0.57
C GLN A 173 -23.26 -0.63 0.12
N ASN A 174 -21.97 -0.92 0.15
CA ASN A 174 -21.42 -2.19 -0.30
C ASN A 174 -21.67 -3.30 0.74
N PRO A 175 -22.37 -4.40 0.39
CA PRO A 175 -22.69 -5.46 1.33
C PRO A 175 -21.46 -6.19 1.87
N TYR A 176 -20.37 -6.32 1.10
CA TYR A 176 -19.15 -6.95 1.60
C TYR A 176 -18.49 -6.13 2.70
N ARG A 177 -18.54 -4.81 2.61
CA ARG A 177 -18.02 -3.94 3.67
C ARG A 177 -18.77 -4.17 4.98
N LEU A 178 -20.09 -4.28 4.96
CA LEU A 178 -20.88 -4.63 6.14
C LEU A 178 -20.53 -6.01 6.68
N ARG A 179 -20.33 -7.00 5.78
CA ARG A 179 -19.88 -8.34 6.19
C ARG A 179 -18.51 -8.34 6.82
N LEU A 180 -17.57 -7.52 6.33
CA LEU A 180 -16.25 -7.37 6.95
C LEU A 180 -16.37 -6.80 8.37
N GLU A 181 -17.21 -5.78 8.57
CA GLU A 181 -17.42 -5.12 9.85
C GLU A 181 -18.00 -6.09 10.90
N ASP A 182 -18.95 -6.92 10.50
CA ASP A 182 -19.66 -7.85 11.39
C ASP A 182 -18.94 -9.20 11.60
N PHE A 183 -17.85 -9.47 10.86
CA PHE A 183 -17.20 -10.77 10.89
C PHE A 183 -16.29 -10.95 12.10
N VAL A 184 -16.60 -11.93 12.95
CA VAL A 184 -15.92 -12.17 14.24
C VAL A 184 -15.37 -13.59 14.40
N ASN A 185 -15.22 -14.37 13.31
CA ASN A 185 -14.63 -15.71 13.39
C ASN A 185 -13.10 -15.62 13.49
N ASP A 186 -12.58 -15.70 14.71
CA ASP A 186 -11.17 -15.57 15.06
C ASP A 186 -10.27 -16.54 14.25
N ALA A 187 -10.63 -17.83 14.19
CA ALA A 187 -9.82 -18.83 13.49
C ALA A 187 -9.66 -18.51 11.98
N THR A 188 -10.70 -17.99 11.35
CA THR A 188 -10.66 -17.62 9.92
C THR A 188 -9.88 -16.32 9.73
N ILE A 189 -10.04 -15.33 10.61
CA ILE A 189 -9.28 -14.08 10.56
C ILE A 189 -7.79 -14.34 10.72
N ARG A 190 -7.39 -15.19 11.66
CA ARG A 190 -5.98 -15.59 11.83
C ARG A 190 -5.38 -16.19 10.57
N LYS A 191 -6.13 -17.04 9.85
CA LYS A 191 -5.67 -17.59 8.56
C LYS A 191 -5.49 -16.52 7.50
N LEU A 192 -6.36 -15.50 7.46
CA LEU A 192 -6.19 -14.34 6.58
C LEU A 192 -4.94 -13.52 6.95
N VAL A 193 -4.72 -13.28 8.24
CA VAL A 193 -3.53 -12.58 8.74
C VAL A 193 -2.25 -13.34 8.42
N HIS A 194 -2.23 -14.67 8.62
CA HIS A 194 -1.08 -15.50 8.21
C HIS A 194 -0.84 -15.46 6.70
N SER A 195 -1.90 -15.52 5.89
CA SER A 195 -1.80 -15.41 4.43
C SER A 195 -1.24 -14.06 4.00
N PHE A 196 -1.69 -12.98 4.63
CA PHE A 196 -1.17 -11.64 4.39
C PHE A 196 0.32 -11.54 4.77
N GLY A 197 0.69 -11.98 5.98
CA GLY A 197 2.08 -11.99 6.45
C GLY A 197 3.00 -12.81 5.53
N PHE A 198 2.55 -13.99 5.09
CA PHE A 198 3.28 -14.81 4.11
C PHE A 198 3.49 -14.07 2.78
N THR A 199 2.45 -13.41 2.27
CA THR A 199 2.54 -12.63 1.03
C THR A 199 3.52 -11.47 1.17
N CYS A 200 3.55 -10.79 2.32
CA CYS A 200 4.53 -9.74 2.63
C CYS A 200 5.97 -10.26 2.57
N VAL A 201 6.23 -11.47 3.11
CA VAL A 201 7.56 -12.13 3.01
C VAL A 201 7.94 -12.38 1.56
N VAL A 202 7.03 -12.95 0.77
CA VAL A 202 7.29 -13.25 -0.66
C VAL A 202 7.60 -11.97 -1.43
N ALA A 203 6.79 -10.92 -1.24
CA ALA A 203 6.97 -9.65 -1.92
C ALA A 203 8.26 -8.93 -1.49
N ARG A 204 8.58 -8.92 -0.19
CA ARG A 204 9.84 -8.39 0.35
C ARG A 204 11.04 -9.11 -0.24
N ASN A 205 11.02 -10.44 -0.29
CA ASN A 205 12.13 -11.24 -0.78
C ASN A 205 12.46 -10.97 -2.26
N LYS A 206 11.48 -10.54 -3.07
CA LYS A 206 11.73 -10.07 -4.44
C LYS A 206 12.60 -8.80 -4.45
N TYR A 207 12.37 -7.86 -3.54
CA TYR A 207 13.22 -6.68 -3.39
C TYR A 207 14.64 -7.05 -2.95
N ILE A 208 14.76 -7.97 -1.97
CA ILE A 208 16.04 -8.45 -1.47
C ILE A 208 16.83 -9.13 -2.60
N ALA A 209 16.18 -9.98 -3.39
CA ALA A 209 16.82 -10.66 -4.52
C ALA A 209 17.43 -9.67 -5.53
N VAL A 210 16.68 -8.60 -5.87
CA VAL A 210 17.20 -7.56 -6.76
C VAL A 210 18.35 -6.78 -6.11
N GLN A 211 18.33 -6.54 -4.79
CA GLN A 211 19.42 -5.87 -4.08
C GLN A 211 20.68 -6.72 -4.00
N ASP A 212 20.55 -8.03 -3.79
CA ASP A 212 21.68 -8.96 -3.68
C ASP A 212 22.44 -9.10 -5.01
N ASP A 213 21.77 -8.91 -6.14
CA ASP A 213 22.33 -8.95 -7.47
C ASP A 213 23.03 -7.64 -7.89
N LEU A 214 23.00 -6.59 -7.06
CA LEU A 214 23.68 -5.32 -7.32
C LEU A 214 25.21 -5.42 -7.10
N PRO A 215 26.02 -4.63 -7.85
CA PRO A 215 27.46 -4.53 -7.63
C PRO A 215 27.82 -4.11 -6.19
N GLU A 216 28.97 -4.58 -5.67
CA GLU A 216 29.35 -4.40 -4.25
C GLU A 216 29.35 -2.95 -3.73
N GLY A 217 29.54 -1.95 -4.58
CA GLY A 217 29.46 -0.52 -4.22
C GLY A 217 28.05 -0.02 -3.92
N TRP A 218 27.01 -0.80 -4.22
CA TRP A 218 25.58 -0.46 -4.08
C TRP A 218 24.89 -1.25 -2.97
N LYS A 219 25.58 -2.22 -2.40
CA LYS A 219 25.05 -3.03 -1.29
C LYS A 219 24.91 -2.14 -0.07
N ILE A 220 23.69 -1.96 0.40
CA ILE A 220 23.40 -1.46 1.76
C ILE A 220 23.71 -2.63 2.72
N SER A 221 24.96 -3.10 2.69
CA SER A 221 25.38 -4.30 3.41
C SER A 221 25.51 -4.10 4.93
N ASN A 222 25.45 -2.85 5.40
CA ASN A 222 25.66 -2.56 6.81
C ASN A 222 24.41 -2.77 7.68
N THR A 223 23.21 -2.91 7.10
CA THR A 223 21.99 -3.11 7.87
C THR A 223 21.64 -4.60 8.06
N LEU A 224 22.07 -5.48 7.15
CA LEU A 224 21.75 -6.91 7.19
C LEU A 224 22.64 -7.73 8.14
N SER A 225 23.84 -7.26 8.46
CA SER A 225 24.70 -7.91 9.45
C SER A 225 24.17 -7.83 10.89
N TYR A 226 23.26 -6.89 11.15
CA TYR A 226 22.62 -6.72 12.46
C TYR A 226 21.46 -7.70 12.74
N ILE A 227 20.91 -8.37 11.70
CA ILE A 227 19.72 -9.26 11.84
C ILE A 227 20.14 -10.75 12.00
N GLY A 228 21.42 -11.07 12.21
CA GLY A 228 21.84 -12.41 12.61
C GLY A 228 21.73 -13.53 11.54
N LEU A 229 21.46 -13.23 10.28
CA LEU A 229 21.31 -14.22 9.19
C LEU A 229 22.62 -14.53 8.43
N GLY A 230 23.77 -14.09 8.91
CA GLY A 230 25.08 -14.30 8.26
C GLY A 230 25.63 -15.74 8.28
N ALA A 231 24.95 -16.71 8.89
CA ALA A 231 25.52 -18.03 9.18
C ALA A 231 25.09 -19.17 8.21
N LEU A 232 24.29 -18.90 7.16
CA LEU A 232 23.76 -19.94 6.26
C LEU A 232 24.13 -19.77 4.77
N SER A 233 25.21 -19.08 4.43
CA SER A 233 25.66 -19.02 3.04
C SER A 233 26.52 -20.22 2.66
N GLY A 234 25.89 -21.36 2.43
CA GLY A 234 26.43 -22.40 1.57
C GLY A 234 26.53 -21.87 0.15
N GLY A 235 27.69 -22.05 -0.51
CA GLY A 235 28.05 -21.45 -1.78
C GLY A 235 26.95 -21.52 -2.86
N LYS A 236 26.39 -20.35 -3.19
CA LYS A 236 25.51 -20.19 -4.36
C LYS A 236 26.39 -20.12 -5.63
N PRO A 237 25.93 -20.68 -6.76
CA PRO A 237 26.57 -20.44 -8.05
C PRO A 237 26.54 -18.94 -8.35
N ALA A 238 27.63 -18.42 -8.93
CA ALA A 238 27.76 -17.01 -9.29
C ALA A 238 26.61 -16.60 -10.23
N THR A 239 25.65 -15.86 -9.72
CA THR A 239 24.63 -15.18 -10.53
C THR A 239 25.30 -14.11 -11.38
N PRO A 240 24.91 -13.91 -12.64
CA PRO A 240 25.48 -12.85 -13.46
C PRO A 240 25.24 -11.51 -12.78
N VAL A 241 26.30 -10.73 -12.61
CA VAL A 241 26.22 -9.38 -12.00
C VAL A 241 25.45 -8.49 -12.96
N LEU A 242 24.24 -8.08 -12.57
CA LEU A 242 23.40 -7.14 -13.31
C LEU A 242 24.11 -5.78 -13.46
N ASN A 243 23.96 -5.16 -14.62
CA ASN A 243 24.40 -3.78 -14.78
C ASN A 243 23.43 -2.81 -14.10
N GLU A 244 23.85 -1.56 -13.89
CA GLU A 244 23.07 -0.55 -13.15
C GLU A 244 21.69 -0.26 -13.78
N ASP A 245 21.58 -0.29 -15.10
CA ASP A 245 20.34 -0.01 -15.82
C ASP A 245 19.37 -1.20 -15.74
N GLU A 246 19.86 -2.42 -15.87
CA GLU A 246 19.07 -3.65 -15.66
C GLU A 246 18.51 -3.72 -14.23
N ALA A 247 19.32 -3.36 -13.22
CA ALA A 247 18.86 -3.31 -11.85
C ALA A 247 17.77 -2.23 -11.64
N LYS A 248 17.89 -1.06 -12.27
CA LYS A 248 16.84 -0.03 -12.25
C LYS A 248 15.54 -0.53 -12.84
N ASP A 249 15.59 -1.25 -13.95
CA ASP A 249 14.42 -1.80 -14.62
C ASP A 249 13.73 -2.85 -13.75
N LEU A 250 14.48 -3.74 -13.11
CA LEU A 250 13.94 -4.72 -12.18
C LEU A 250 13.23 -4.08 -10.98
N PHE A 251 13.81 -3.03 -10.39
CA PHE A 251 13.13 -2.29 -9.32
C PHE A 251 11.88 -1.54 -9.82
N THR A 252 11.85 -1.12 -11.07
CA THR A 252 10.68 -0.46 -11.67
C THR A 252 9.51 -1.43 -11.85
N ALA A 253 9.81 -2.73 -12.09
CA ALA A 253 8.81 -3.79 -12.17
C ALA A 253 8.21 -4.18 -10.80
N LEU A 254 8.87 -3.82 -9.69
CA LEU A 254 8.37 -4.09 -8.34
C LEU A 254 7.43 -2.95 -7.84
N PRO A 255 6.46 -3.29 -6.95
CA PRO A 255 6.12 -4.62 -6.45
C PRO A 255 5.45 -5.50 -7.51
N GLY A 256 5.50 -6.82 -7.33
CA GLY A 256 4.80 -7.78 -8.17
C GLY A 256 3.26 -7.72 -8.01
N PRO A 257 2.48 -8.48 -8.81
CA PRO A 257 1.02 -8.44 -8.79
C PRO A 257 0.41 -8.90 -7.45
N GLU A 258 1.16 -9.64 -6.62
CA GLU A 258 0.77 -10.00 -5.26
C GLU A 258 0.51 -8.78 -4.37
N ALA A 259 0.98 -7.59 -4.75
CA ALA A 259 0.71 -6.34 -4.04
C ALA A 259 -0.79 -5.96 -4.01
N ALA A 260 -1.63 -6.55 -4.86
CA ALA A 260 -3.08 -6.43 -4.77
C ALA A 260 -3.63 -6.82 -3.37
N THR A 261 -2.92 -7.67 -2.62
CA THR A 261 -3.27 -8.04 -1.24
C THR A 261 -3.35 -6.83 -0.29
N LEU A 262 -2.60 -5.75 -0.56
CA LEU A 262 -2.64 -4.52 0.25
C LEU A 262 -3.98 -3.81 0.20
N LEU A 263 -4.69 -3.88 -0.94
CA LEU A 263 -6.06 -3.37 -1.00
C LEU A 263 -6.98 -4.16 -0.06
N SER A 264 -6.83 -5.49 -0.03
CA SER A 264 -7.61 -6.35 0.87
C SER A 264 -7.28 -6.07 2.34
N ALA A 265 -6.00 -5.97 2.68
CA ALA A 265 -5.56 -5.64 4.02
C ALA A 265 -6.09 -4.27 4.48
N TYR A 266 -6.12 -3.29 3.57
CA TYR A 266 -6.70 -1.98 3.84
C TYR A 266 -8.22 -2.05 4.09
N GLU A 267 -8.98 -2.78 3.26
CA GLU A 267 -10.43 -2.92 3.44
C GLU A 267 -10.76 -3.62 4.77
N PHE A 268 -10.01 -4.67 5.12
CA PHE A 268 -10.15 -5.32 6.42
C PHE A 268 -9.74 -4.41 7.58
N ALA A 269 -8.60 -3.74 7.50
CA ALA A 269 -8.14 -2.83 8.56
C ALA A 269 -9.13 -1.69 8.82
N ASN A 270 -9.74 -1.15 7.76
CA ASN A 270 -10.71 -0.07 7.85
C ASN A 270 -12.07 -0.51 8.40
N ALA A 271 -12.45 -1.80 8.27
CA ALA A 271 -13.76 -2.30 8.64
C ALA A 271 -13.73 -3.22 9.90
N ASN A 272 -12.67 -4.01 10.09
CA ASN A 272 -12.67 -5.12 11.05
C ASN A 272 -11.62 -4.94 12.14
N LYS A 273 -12.06 -4.67 13.36
CA LYS A 273 -11.15 -4.48 14.51
C LYS A 273 -10.43 -5.76 14.93
N LEU A 274 -11.06 -6.93 14.77
CA LEU A 274 -10.44 -8.20 15.13
C LEU A 274 -9.28 -8.51 14.16
N PHE A 275 -9.44 -8.21 12.87
CA PHE A 275 -8.33 -8.29 11.90
C PHE A 275 -7.16 -7.39 12.31
N CYS A 276 -7.44 -6.13 12.69
CA CYS A 276 -6.41 -5.21 13.16
C CYS A 276 -5.69 -5.75 14.42
N TYR A 277 -6.45 -6.29 15.35
CA TYR A 277 -5.93 -6.86 16.58
C TYR A 277 -5.03 -8.07 16.28
N ASP A 278 -5.53 -9.04 15.53
CA ASP A 278 -4.76 -10.23 15.17
C ASP A 278 -3.52 -9.88 14.32
N LEU A 279 -3.63 -8.93 13.38
CA LEU A 279 -2.50 -8.49 12.58
C LEU A 279 -1.32 -8.04 13.46
N VAL A 280 -1.60 -7.27 14.50
CA VAL A 280 -0.58 -6.69 15.38
C VAL A 280 -0.09 -7.68 16.45
N THR A 281 -1.00 -8.53 17.00
CA THR A 281 -0.70 -9.31 18.21
C THR A 281 -0.39 -10.77 17.93
N LEU A 282 -0.71 -11.30 16.72
CA LEU A 282 -0.52 -12.70 16.43
C LEU A 282 0.98 -13.06 16.41
N PRO A 283 1.42 -13.99 17.27
CA PRO A 283 2.82 -14.38 17.27
C PRO A 283 3.17 -15.14 15.97
N PRO A 284 4.43 -15.16 15.58
CA PRO A 284 4.88 -15.97 14.45
C PRO A 284 4.65 -17.47 14.72
N GLU A 285 4.38 -18.22 13.64
CA GLU A 285 4.20 -19.70 13.75
C GLU A 285 5.47 -20.39 14.27
N ASN A 286 6.64 -19.91 13.88
CA ASN A 286 7.93 -20.38 14.36
C ASN A 286 8.64 -19.26 15.13
N LYS A 287 9.34 -19.60 16.21
CA LYS A 287 10.06 -18.63 17.05
C LYS A 287 11.14 -17.81 16.33
N HIS A 288 11.59 -18.30 15.18
CA HIS A 288 12.63 -17.63 14.38
C HIS A 288 12.08 -16.75 13.25
N ASP A 289 10.77 -16.82 12.99
CA ASP A 289 10.10 -16.03 11.95
C ASP A 289 9.62 -14.70 12.56
N ALA A 290 9.49 -13.68 11.70
CA ALA A 290 8.84 -12.46 12.11
C ALA A 290 7.32 -12.63 12.12
N SER A 291 6.63 -11.87 12.99
CA SER A 291 5.16 -11.82 13.01
C SER A 291 4.60 -11.31 11.67
N ALA A 292 3.31 -11.51 11.42
CA ALA A 292 2.64 -10.98 10.24
C ALA A 292 2.81 -9.45 10.14
N PHE A 293 2.71 -8.76 11.27
CA PHE A 293 2.93 -7.32 11.35
C PHE A 293 4.39 -6.94 11.07
N GLY A 294 5.36 -7.66 11.64
CA GLY A 294 6.78 -7.45 11.37
C GLY A 294 7.14 -7.64 9.89
N ASN A 295 6.54 -8.65 9.23
CA ASN A 295 6.70 -8.87 7.80
C ASN A 295 6.07 -7.74 6.97
N PHE A 296 4.89 -7.26 7.36
CA PHE A 296 4.22 -6.11 6.75
C PHE A 296 5.10 -4.85 6.86
N LEU A 297 5.60 -4.51 8.05
CA LEU A 297 6.48 -3.36 8.25
C LEU A 297 7.78 -3.47 7.43
N SER A 298 8.38 -4.66 7.40
CA SER A 298 9.58 -4.91 6.60
C SER A 298 9.32 -4.67 5.10
N TRP A 299 8.20 -5.13 4.57
CA TRP A 299 7.83 -4.87 3.18
C TRP A 299 7.49 -3.40 2.93
N THR A 300 6.75 -2.76 3.84
CA THR A 300 6.45 -1.32 3.81
C THR A 300 7.73 -0.47 3.72
N SER A 301 8.80 -0.87 4.43
CA SER A 301 10.09 -0.19 4.36
C SER A 301 10.67 -0.22 2.93
N TYR A 302 10.63 -1.36 2.24
CA TYR A 302 11.05 -1.45 0.83
C TYR A 302 10.15 -0.63 -0.11
N LEU A 303 8.83 -0.67 0.10
CA LEU A 303 7.89 0.12 -0.69
C LEU A 303 8.14 1.63 -0.53
N LEU A 304 8.37 2.09 0.71
CA LEU A 304 8.76 3.48 0.99
C LEU A 304 10.07 3.84 0.31
N GLN A 305 11.08 2.98 0.39
CA GLN A 305 12.38 3.22 -0.24
C GLN A 305 12.28 3.36 -1.76
N HIS A 306 11.41 2.61 -2.38
CA HIS A 306 11.27 2.53 -3.84
C HIS A 306 10.01 3.22 -4.41
N ALA A 307 9.22 3.93 -3.58
CA ALA A 307 7.98 4.61 -3.97
C ALA A 307 8.16 5.54 -5.18
N HIS A 308 9.31 6.18 -5.30
CA HIS A 308 9.63 7.12 -6.38
C HIS A 308 9.87 6.46 -7.75
N ARG A 309 10.05 5.13 -7.81
CA ARG A 309 10.44 4.42 -9.03
C ARG A 309 9.28 4.20 -9.99
N SER A 310 8.07 4.00 -9.44
CA SER A 310 6.87 3.84 -10.26
C SER A 310 5.62 4.37 -9.53
N SER A 311 4.63 4.80 -10.31
CA SER A 311 3.32 5.19 -9.74
C SER A 311 2.63 4.04 -9.03
N ARG A 312 2.92 2.81 -9.41
CA ARG A 312 2.44 1.60 -8.77
C ARG A 312 3.03 1.42 -7.37
N ALA A 313 4.36 1.51 -7.25
CA ALA A 313 5.04 1.44 -5.95
C ALA A 313 4.54 2.54 -5.00
N SER A 314 4.45 3.79 -5.50
CA SER A 314 3.89 4.90 -4.72
C SER A 314 2.47 4.60 -4.22
N LEU A 315 1.55 4.12 -5.05
CA LEU A 315 0.17 3.87 -4.67
C LEU A 315 0.03 2.75 -3.62
N TYR A 316 0.81 1.68 -3.72
CA TYR A 316 0.83 0.64 -2.69
C TYR A 316 1.46 1.14 -1.39
N THR A 317 2.48 2.00 -1.46
CA THR A 317 3.02 2.68 -0.27
C THR A 317 1.96 3.52 0.45
N TYR A 318 1.08 4.21 -0.28
CA TYR A 318 -0.03 4.92 0.33
C TYR A 318 -0.99 3.99 1.08
N LEU A 319 -1.32 2.81 0.53
CA LEU A 319 -2.17 1.84 1.22
C LEU A 319 -1.55 1.38 2.53
N ASP A 320 -0.23 1.09 2.53
CA ASP A 320 0.50 0.72 3.74
C ASP A 320 0.43 1.81 4.81
N LEU A 321 0.66 3.06 4.40
CA LEU A 321 0.60 4.19 5.33
C LEU A 321 -0.83 4.43 5.87
N PHE A 322 -1.88 4.18 5.06
CA PHE A 322 -3.25 4.22 5.55
C PHE A 322 -3.53 3.13 6.56
N ILE A 323 -3.07 1.89 6.32
CA ILE A 323 -3.17 0.81 7.30
C ILE A 323 -2.48 1.21 8.60
N LEU A 324 -1.25 1.72 8.54
CA LEU A 324 -0.52 2.18 9.73
C LEU A 324 -1.23 3.32 10.46
N GLN A 325 -1.83 4.27 9.74
CA GLN A 325 -2.63 5.32 10.38
C GLN A 325 -3.81 4.75 11.15
N ILE A 326 -4.58 3.84 10.53
CA ILE A 326 -5.74 3.19 11.16
C ILE A 326 -5.31 2.43 12.43
N LEU A 327 -4.22 1.66 12.35
CA LEU A 327 -3.71 0.90 13.49
C LEU A 327 -3.26 1.80 14.64
N LEU A 328 -2.59 2.92 14.35
CA LEU A 328 -2.10 3.86 15.37
C LEU A 328 -3.19 4.75 15.98
N GLU A 329 -4.40 4.76 15.43
CA GLU A 329 -5.54 5.45 16.05
C GLU A 329 -6.14 4.69 17.23
N ASP A 330 -5.93 3.37 17.28
CA ASP A 330 -6.33 2.54 18.40
C ASP A 330 -5.21 2.48 19.45
N GLN A 331 -5.51 2.94 20.67
CA GLN A 331 -4.51 3.02 21.74
C GLN A 331 -3.99 1.65 22.18
N ILE A 332 -4.83 0.60 22.09
CA ILE A 332 -4.44 -0.77 22.46
C ILE A 332 -3.44 -1.28 21.43
N LEU A 333 -3.76 -1.11 20.15
CA LEU A 333 -2.87 -1.52 19.05
C LEU A 333 -1.57 -0.72 19.05
N ALA A 334 -1.65 0.60 19.24
CA ALA A 334 -0.46 1.46 19.33
C ALA A 334 0.48 1.01 20.46
N LYS A 335 -0.09 0.57 21.60
CA LYS A 335 0.71 0.01 22.71
C LYS A 335 1.41 -1.28 22.33
N GLN A 336 0.74 -2.18 21.63
CA GLN A 336 1.35 -3.44 21.16
C GLN A 336 2.44 -3.17 20.12
N ILE A 337 2.16 -2.30 19.16
CA ILE A 337 3.12 -1.87 18.14
C ILE A 337 4.41 -1.32 18.78
N CYS A 338 4.29 -0.47 19.80
CA CYS A 338 5.44 0.11 20.50
C CYS A 338 6.13 -0.85 21.48
N GLY A 339 5.50 -1.97 21.83
CA GLY A 339 6.07 -3.00 22.70
C GLY A 339 6.97 -4.00 21.96
N ASP A 340 6.90 -4.03 20.64
CA ASP A 340 7.72 -4.92 19.81
C ASP A 340 9.01 -4.16 19.40
N GLU A 341 10.19 -4.67 19.81
CA GLU A 341 11.49 -4.00 19.67
C GLU A 341 11.95 -3.80 18.19
N ASN A 342 11.16 -4.25 17.22
CA ASN A 342 11.57 -4.37 15.81
C ASN A 342 10.93 -3.35 14.85
N ILE A 343 10.39 -2.23 15.32
CA ILE A 343 9.75 -1.26 14.43
C ILE A 343 10.80 -0.30 13.85
N MET A 344 11.10 -0.44 12.57
CA MET A 344 11.96 0.50 11.83
C MET A 344 11.25 1.03 10.57
N VAL A 345 11.17 2.35 10.44
CA VAL A 345 10.69 3.03 9.23
C VAL A 345 11.78 3.97 8.72
N ASP A 346 12.57 3.49 7.76
CA ASP A 346 13.75 4.20 7.23
C ASP A 346 13.50 4.92 5.88
N GLY A 347 12.23 5.20 5.56
CA GLY A 347 11.83 5.62 4.20
C GLY A 347 12.04 7.10 3.83
N LEU A 348 12.24 8.01 4.79
CA LEU A 348 12.18 9.45 4.54
C LEU A 348 13.31 9.98 3.63
N ASN A 349 14.52 9.45 3.73
CA ASN A 349 15.67 9.95 2.99
C ASN A 349 15.74 9.49 1.53
N HIS A 350 15.13 8.35 1.20
CA HIS A 350 15.27 7.72 -0.11
C HIS A 350 14.45 8.40 -1.22
N ASN A 351 13.41 9.16 -0.84
CA ASN A 351 12.48 9.78 -1.78
C ASN A 351 12.73 11.28 -2.01
N LEU A 352 13.84 11.86 -1.48
CA LEU A 352 14.17 13.28 -1.65
C LEU A 352 14.59 13.59 -3.10
N ARG A 353 13.66 14.14 -3.89
CA ARG A 353 13.86 14.52 -5.29
C ARG A 353 13.10 15.82 -5.61
N ARG A 354 13.51 16.53 -6.68
CA ARG A 354 12.82 17.75 -7.14
C ARG A 354 11.34 17.56 -7.46
N ARG A 355 10.92 16.35 -7.84
CA ARG A 355 9.50 15.96 -7.96
C ARG A 355 9.07 15.23 -6.69
N LEU A 356 8.94 16.00 -5.61
CA LEU A 356 8.54 15.50 -4.31
C LEU A 356 7.06 15.09 -4.32
N ASP A 357 6.77 13.88 -3.83
CA ASP A 357 5.40 13.45 -3.56
C ASP A 357 4.96 13.99 -2.18
N ILE A 358 4.42 15.21 -2.19
CA ILE A 358 4.06 15.95 -0.96
C ILE A 358 3.05 15.19 -0.11
N GLN A 359 2.06 14.55 -0.75
CA GLN A 359 1.03 13.80 -0.04
C GLN A 359 1.64 12.59 0.68
N LEU A 360 2.56 11.87 0.02
CA LEU A 360 3.27 10.74 0.64
C LEU A 360 4.07 11.18 1.87
N TYR A 361 4.78 12.31 1.77
CA TYR A 361 5.52 12.86 2.91
C TYR A 361 4.61 13.34 4.04
N ASN A 362 3.50 14.01 3.71
CA ASN A 362 2.51 14.41 4.70
C ASN A 362 1.98 13.21 5.48
N LEU A 363 1.66 12.14 4.76
CA LEU A 363 1.15 10.91 5.35
C LEU A 363 2.20 10.24 6.24
N SER A 364 3.45 10.14 5.77
CA SER A 364 4.57 9.56 6.53
C SER A 364 4.84 10.35 7.82
N ILE A 365 4.89 11.68 7.74
CA ILE A 365 5.05 12.56 8.90
C ILE A 365 3.85 12.44 9.83
N GLY A 366 2.64 12.31 9.29
CA GLY A 366 1.42 12.09 10.06
C GLY A 366 1.44 10.78 10.86
N VAL A 367 1.96 9.70 10.29
CA VAL A 367 2.18 8.42 10.99
C VAL A 367 3.19 8.60 12.12
N LEU A 368 4.34 9.25 11.85
CA LEU A 368 5.36 9.52 12.87
C LEU A 368 4.83 10.41 14.01
N ALA A 369 4.05 11.44 13.69
CA ALA A 369 3.47 12.33 14.68
C ALA A 369 2.50 11.60 15.63
N ARG A 370 1.68 10.67 15.09
CA ARG A 370 0.81 9.80 15.90
C ARG A 370 1.62 8.91 16.84
N LEU A 371 2.69 8.29 16.30
CA LEU A 371 3.57 7.43 17.08
C LEU A 371 4.25 8.20 18.22
N VAL A 372 4.90 9.33 17.92
CA VAL A 372 5.58 10.16 18.93
C VAL A 372 4.61 10.70 19.98
N SER A 373 3.42 11.14 19.56
CA SER A 373 2.39 11.60 20.48
C SER A 373 1.90 10.47 21.40
N PHE A 374 1.69 9.26 20.86
CA PHE A 374 1.31 8.10 21.65
C PHE A 374 2.41 7.73 22.66
N LEU A 375 3.67 7.64 22.22
CA LEU A 375 4.82 7.35 23.09
C LEU A 375 4.93 8.38 24.22
N SER A 376 4.79 9.67 23.88
CA SER A 376 4.84 10.76 24.85
C SER A 376 3.72 10.69 25.89
N LYS A 377 2.46 10.52 25.45
CA LYS A 377 1.29 10.43 26.35
C LYS A 377 1.34 9.19 27.23
N SER A 378 1.78 8.07 26.70
CA SER A 378 1.88 6.79 27.40
C SER A 378 3.17 6.65 28.21
N ARG A 379 4.11 7.59 28.06
CA ARG A 379 5.45 7.56 28.68
C ARG A 379 6.20 6.26 28.39
N ILE A 380 6.06 5.76 27.17
CA ILE A 380 6.76 4.54 26.70
C ILE A 380 8.11 4.96 26.14
N ARG A 381 9.18 4.45 26.73
CA ARG A 381 10.54 4.70 26.26
C ARG A 381 10.93 3.63 25.25
N LEU A 382 10.87 4.01 23.98
CA LEU A 382 11.18 3.10 22.87
C LEU A 382 12.68 3.11 22.57
N VAL A 383 13.30 1.92 22.58
CA VAL A 383 14.68 1.74 22.12
C VAL A 383 14.66 1.73 20.58
N TYR A 384 15.16 2.80 19.98
CA TYR A 384 15.17 3.00 18.55
C TYR A 384 16.40 3.82 18.12
N HIS A 385 16.75 3.84 16.85
CA HIS A 385 17.82 4.67 16.29
C HIS A 385 17.40 6.14 16.13
N TRP A 386 17.02 6.79 17.21
CA TRP A 386 16.54 8.18 17.24
C TRP A 386 17.46 9.17 16.54
N PRO A 387 18.82 9.07 16.67
CA PRO A 387 19.75 9.96 15.96
C PRO A 387 19.58 9.95 14.44
N GLU A 388 19.26 8.80 13.85
CA GLU A 388 19.01 8.66 12.42
C GLU A 388 17.68 9.35 12.02
N LEU A 389 16.64 9.21 12.83
CA LEU A 389 15.38 9.91 12.61
C LEU A 389 15.57 11.43 12.63
N TRP A 390 16.27 11.95 13.64
CA TRP A 390 16.55 13.40 13.73
C TRP A 390 17.37 13.89 12.54
N ARG A 391 18.38 13.13 12.14
CA ARG A 391 19.16 13.42 10.93
C ARG A 391 18.28 13.47 9.70
N SER A 392 17.38 12.51 9.53
CA SER A 392 16.48 12.42 8.39
C SER A 392 15.52 13.61 8.32
N LEU A 393 14.89 13.97 9.43
CA LEU A 393 13.95 15.10 9.50
C LEU A 393 14.65 16.44 9.22
N LEU A 394 15.83 16.65 9.80
CA LEU A 394 16.62 17.89 9.58
C LEU A 394 17.24 17.95 8.18
N SER A 395 17.63 16.81 7.60
CA SER A 395 18.03 16.72 6.19
C SER A 395 16.88 17.05 5.24
N PHE A 396 15.68 16.65 5.60
CA PHE A 396 14.48 17.01 4.85
C PHE A 396 14.21 18.52 4.90
N ILE A 397 14.33 19.17 6.05
CA ILE A 397 14.28 20.65 6.16
C ILE A 397 15.35 21.29 5.27
N ARG A 398 16.57 20.78 5.28
CA ARG A 398 17.66 21.28 4.43
C ARG A 398 17.31 21.17 2.95
N PHE A 399 16.76 20.04 2.52
CA PHE A 399 16.31 19.85 1.15
C PHE A 399 15.21 20.85 0.78
N LEU A 400 14.18 21.01 1.62
CA LEU A 400 13.10 21.96 1.40
C LEU A 400 13.63 23.42 1.33
N ALA A 401 14.57 23.80 2.21
CA ALA A 401 15.18 25.12 2.18
C ALA A 401 16.01 25.36 0.91
N THR A 402 16.70 24.34 0.42
CA THR A 402 17.57 24.44 -0.76
C THR A 402 16.77 24.60 -2.05
N TYR A 403 15.62 23.93 -2.15
CA TYR A 403 14.77 23.91 -3.34
C TYR A 403 13.47 24.69 -3.15
N ALA A 404 13.46 25.66 -2.24
CA ALA A 404 12.25 26.40 -1.87
C ALA A 404 11.57 27.08 -3.07
N ASP A 405 12.34 27.65 -4.01
CA ASP A 405 11.81 28.34 -5.17
C ASP A 405 11.03 27.40 -6.11
N ASP A 406 11.47 26.15 -6.22
CA ASP A 406 10.79 25.13 -7.03
C ASP A 406 9.58 24.51 -6.31
N LEU A 407 9.61 24.44 -4.98
CA LEU A 407 8.67 23.69 -4.18
C LEU A 407 7.55 24.52 -3.54
N LYS A 408 7.79 25.80 -3.22
CA LYS A 408 6.85 26.66 -2.47
C LYS A 408 5.48 26.84 -3.12
N SER A 409 5.41 26.72 -4.45
CA SER A 409 4.15 26.86 -5.21
C SER A 409 3.35 25.56 -5.32
N LEU A 410 3.89 24.44 -4.85
CA LEU A 410 3.21 23.14 -4.95
C LEU A 410 2.02 23.07 -3.98
N PRO A 411 0.92 22.43 -4.38
CA PRO A 411 -0.24 22.24 -3.50
C PRO A 411 0.15 21.45 -2.25
N GLU A 412 -0.48 21.75 -1.13
CA GLU A 412 -0.27 21.13 0.18
C GLU A 412 1.14 21.32 0.80
N MET A 413 2.03 22.08 0.18
CA MET A 413 3.37 22.33 0.72
C MET A 413 3.32 22.99 2.10
N SER A 414 2.41 23.93 2.32
CA SER A 414 2.23 24.58 3.64
C SER A 414 1.81 23.57 4.71
N ALA A 415 0.96 22.59 4.38
CA ALA A 415 0.55 21.54 5.31
C ALA A 415 1.75 20.64 5.67
N LEU A 416 2.57 20.26 4.68
CA LEU A 416 3.77 19.47 4.88
C LEU A 416 4.78 20.18 5.80
N ILE A 417 5.04 21.46 5.55
CA ILE A 417 5.94 22.27 6.37
C ILE A 417 5.46 22.34 7.80
N ASN A 418 4.16 22.61 8.00
CA ASN A 418 3.56 22.69 9.32
C ASN A 418 3.66 21.36 10.08
N SER A 419 3.33 20.25 9.42
CA SER A 419 3.41 18.91 10.01
C SER A 419 4.84 18.56 10.40
N LEU A 420 5.82 18.84 9.54
CA LEU A 420 7.24 18.57 9.80
C LEU A 420 7.78 19.38 10.97
N VAL A 421 7.53 20.68 10.98
CA VAL A 421 7.98 21.58 12.07
C VAL A 421 7.32 21.22 13.39
N ASN A 422 6.02 20.91 13.36
CA ASN A 422 5.27 20.51 14.55
C ASN A 422 5.76 19.16 15.11
N LEU A 423 6.11 18.19 14.27
CA LEU A 423 6.68 16.91 14.71
C LEU A 423 7.99 17.12 15.46
N ILE A 424 8.90 17.96 14.92
CA ILE A 424 10.19 18.24 15.57
C ILE A 424 9.97 19.03 16.87
N ALA A 425 9.06 20.00 16.87
CA ALA A 425 8.72 20.78 18.06
C ALA A 425 8.07 19.90 19.14
N LEU A 426 7.19 18.96 18.78
CA LEU A 426 6.63 17.97 19.68
C LEU A 426 7.73 17.10 20.28
N SER A 427 8.62 16.56 19.43
CA SER A 427 9.74 15.73 19.89
C SER A 427 10.67 16.47 20.85
N LEU A 428 10.92 17.74 20.58
CA LEU A 428 11.74 18.60 21.43
C LEU A 428 11.07 18.87 22.79
N SER A 429 9.77 19.14 22.79
CA SER A 429 9.06 19.51 24.04
C SER A 429 8.71 18.30 24.92
N THR A 430 8.63 17.11 24.33
CA THR A 430 8.18 15.89 25.04
C THR A 430 9.23 14.78 25.08
N GLY A 431 10.42 14.99 24.50
CA GLY A 431 11.44 13.98 24.32
C GLY A 431 11.85 13.25 25.59
N GLU A 432 11.91 13.94 26.73
CA GLU A 432 12.20 13.34 28.04
C GLU A 432 11.21 12.23 28.43
N SER A 433 9.99 12.27 27.91
CA SER A 433 8.94 11.32 28.27
C SER A 433 9.04 9.99 27.50
N PHE A 434 9.62 9.97 26.29
CA PHE A 434 9.62 8.81 25.40
C PHE A 434 10.99 8.36 24.88
N LEU A 435 12.01 9.20 24.95
CA LEU A 435 13.35 8.79 24.58
C LEU A 435 13.95 7.84 25.62
N PRO A 436 14.76 6.84 25.19
CA PRO A 436 15.23 5.78 26.09
C PRO A 436 16.15 6.31 27.20
N ASP A 437 16.96 7.31 26.88
CA ASP A 437 17.96 7.88 27.77
C ASP A 437 18.19 9.37 27.51
N PRO A 438 18.85 10.09 28.46
CA PRO A 438 19.18 11.50 28.30
C PRO A 438 20.10 11.80 27.12
N ALA A 439 20.97 10.85 26.73
CA ALA A 439 21.88 11.07 25.61
C ALA A 439 21.15 11.17 24.27
N SER A 440 20.07 10.40 24.11
CA SER A 440 19.19 10.49 22.93
C SER A 440 18.51 11.87 22.81
N TYR A 441 18.21 12.51 23.94
CA TYR A 441 17.67 13.86 23.96
C TYR A 441 18.75 14.93 23.70
N ASP A 442 19.93 14.76 24.30
CA ASP A 442 21.11 15.60 24.04
C ASP A 442 21.46 15.60 22.53
N ASP A 443 21.33 14.44 21.87
CA ASP A 443 21.61 14.30 20.44
C ASP A 443 20.58 15.08 19.58
N LEU A 444 19.30 15.07 19.93
CA LEU A 444 18.29 15.88 19.26
C LEU A 444 18.63 17.39 19.33
N LEU A 445 19.01 17.87 20.52
CA LEU A 445 19.41 19.26 20.73
C LEU A 445 20.67 19.60 19.93
N TYR A 446 21.67 18.73 19.96
CA TYR A 446 22.89 18.92 19.20
C TYR A 446 22.63 19.02 17.69
N LYS A 447 21.83 18.10 17.13
CA LYS A 447 21.45 18.11 15.72
C LYS A 447 20.66 19.37 15.32
N LEU A 448 19.82 19.86 16.23
CA LEU A 448 19.12 21.12 16.04
C LEU A 448 20.07 22.31 15.96
N VAL A 449 21.09 22.34 16.81
CA VAL A 449 22.15 23.38 16.81
C VAL A 449 22.95 23.34 15.50
N GLU A 450 23.38 22.15 15.05
CA GLU A 450 24.08 21.98 13.76
C GLU A 450 23.23 22.48 12.57
N SER A 451 21.92 22.44 12.69
CA SER A 451 20.99 22.83 11.64
C SER A 451 20.51 24.29 11.76
N GLY A 452 21.05 25.09 12.66
CA GLY A 452 20.55 26.44 12.97
C GLY A 452 20.46 27.37 11.77
N ASP A 453 21.51 27.45 10.95
CA ASP A 453 21.52 28.26 9.72
C ASP A 453 20.50 27.77 8.69
N VAL A 454 20.32 26.46 8.62
CA VAL A 454 19.34 25.83 7.72
C VAL A 454 17.90 26.17 8.16
N LEU A 455 17.64 26.10 9.48
CA LEU A 455 16.32 26.46 10.04
C LEU A 455 16.00 27.92 9.78
N PHE A 456 16.98 28.82 9.88
CA PHE A 456 16.81 30.22 9.58
C PHE A 456 16.47 30.45 8.10
N LYS A 457 17.27 29.88 7.19
CA LYS A 457 17.01 29.93 5.74
C LYS A 457 15.65 29.36 5.36
N PHE A 458 15.28 28.23 5.95
CA PHE A 458 14.00 27.59 5.76
C PHE A 458 12.83 28.48 6.18
N LYS A 459 12.93 29.11 7.36
CA LYS A 459 11.95 30.05 7.87
C LYS A 459 11.74 31.22 6.92
N ASP A 460 12.84 31.81 6.42
CA ASP A 460 12.78 32.96 5.49
C ASP A 460 12.23 32.54 4.13
N ALA A 461 12.71 31.43 3.55
CA ALA A 461 12.32 30.96 2.21
C ALA A 461 10.82 30.71 2.07
N TYR A 462 10.18 30.23 3.12
CA TYR A 462 8.74 29.95 3.16
C TYR A 462 7.92 31.02 3.93
N GLU A 463 8.55 32.14 4.31
CA GLU A 463 7.89 33.27 5.01
C GLU A 463 7.10 32.84 6.28
N LEU A 464 7.61 31.84 7.00
CA LEU A 464 6.88 31.20 8.09
C LEU A 464 6.53 32.13 9.27
N SER A 465 7.17 33.28 9.38
CA SER A 465 6.84 34.30 10.37
C SER A 465 5.44 34.91 10.21
N LYS A 466 4.85 34.79 9.03
CA LYS A 466 3.53 35.36 8.69
C LYS A 466 2.38 34.38 8.91
N HIS A 467 2.66 33.11 9.21
CA HIS A 467 1.68 32.04 9.30
C HIS A 467 1.41 31.61 10.75
N SER A 468 0.31 30.90 11.00
CA SER A 468 -0.09 30.36 12.31
C SER A 468 0.93 29.36 12.90
N SER A 469 1.77 28.75 12.07
CA SER A 469 2.88 27.86 12.45
C SER A 469 4.12 28.60 12.97
N SER A 470 4.13 29.93 12.96
CA SER A 470 5.28 30.76 13.38
C SER A 470 5.83 30.34 14.75
N SER A 471 4.97 29.99 15.69
CA SER A 471 5.39 29.66 17.07
C SER A 471 6.26 28.39 17.16
N SER A 472 5.99 27.34 16.36
CA SER A 472 6.78 26.11 16.39
C SER A 472 8.16 26.31 15.78
N ILE A 473 8.24 26.92 14.59
CA ILE A 473 9.54 27.22 13.94
C ILE A 473 10.35 28.23 14.76
N ASP A 474 9.70 29.23 15.37
CA ASP A 474 10.36 30.20 16.23
C ASP A 474 10.95 29.54 17.47
N THR A 475 10.27 28.53 18.02
CA THR A 475 10.80 27.73 19.12
C THR A 475 12.06 26.97 18.68
N LEU A 476 12.04 26.29 17.51
CA LEU A 476 13.20 25.57 17.01
C LEU A 476 14.40 26.52 16.78
N VAL A 477 14.18 27.67 16.14
CA VAL A 477 15.23 28.67 15.90
C VAL A 477 15.77 29.25 17.21
N ARG A 478 14.89 29.55 18.17
CA ARG A 478 15.28 30.09 19.48
C ARG A 478 16.12 29.09 20.26
N VAL A 479 15.69 27.83 20.31
CA VAL A 479 16.42 26.76 20.99
C VAL A 479 17.78 26.55 20.32
N SER A 480 17.83 26.45 19.01
CA SER A 480 19.08 26.30 18.26
C SER A 480 20.07 27.45 18.55
N ARG A 481 19.61 28.71 18.52
CA ARG A 481 20.46 29.87 18.80
C ARG A 481 20.96 29.92 20.25
N HIS A 482 20.10 29.59 21.20
CA HIS A 482 20.45 29.55 22.60
C HIS A 482 21.60 28.58 22.87
N TYR A 483 21.47 27.33 22.44
CA TYR A 483 22.52 26.33 22.64
C TYR A 483 23.76 26.61 21.79
N TYR A 484 23.63 27.20 20.60
CA TYR A 484 24.74 27.66 19.80
C TYR A 484 25.59 28.71 20.58
N ALA A 485 24.94 29.69 21.18
CA ALA A 485 25.62 30.73 21.99
C ALA A 485 26.35 30.13 23.20
N LEU A 486 25.73 29.15 23.89
CA LEU A 486 26.38 28.45 25.01
C LEU A 486 27.61 27.66 24.54
N LEU A 487 27.54 26.95 23.43
CA LEU A 487 28.65 26.18 22.86
C LEU A 487 29.79 27.09 22.40
N GLU A 488 29.51 28.23 21.76
CA GLU A 488 30.53 29.21 21.37
C GLU A 488 31.19 29.87 22.59
N GLY A 489 30.40 30.16 23.63
CA GLY A 489 30.93 30.69 24.90
C GLY A 489 31.91 29.72 25.58
N GLU A 490 31.67 28.43 25.54
CA GLU A 490 32.58 27.40 26.07
C GLU A 490 33.79 27.15 25.16
N LYS A 491 33.63 27.19 23.82
CA LYS A 491 34.80 27.15 22.90
C LYS A 491 35.82 28.25 23.16
N GLY A 492 35.36 29.44 23.52
CA GLY A 492 36.23 30.55 23.91
C GLY A 492 37.04 30.29 25.19
N LYS A 493 36.57 29.39 26.05
CA LYS A 493 37.24 29.02 27.32
C LYS A 493 38.23 27.85 27.18
N VAL A 494 38.04 27.00 26.17
CA VAL A 494 38.87 25.80 25.93
C VAL A 494 39.91 26.12 24.84
N LYS A 495 41.18 25.81 25.10
CA LYS A 495 42.30 26.01 24.14
C LYS A 495 42.18 25.14 22.88
N SER A 496 41.22 24.23 22.80
CA SER A 496 40.99 23.36 21.66
C SER A 496 39.91 23.95 20.72
N LYS A 497 40.13 23.92 19.40
CA LYS A 497 39.19 24.39 18.39
C LYS A 497 37.88 23.59 18.33
N ASN A 498 37.86 22.35 18.86
CA ASN A 498 36.69 21.47 18.85
C ASN A 498 36.37 20.99 20.26
N LEU A 499 35.12 21.16 20.69
CA LEU A 499 34.62 20.58 21.94
C LEU A 499 34.46 19.07 21.77
N GLY A 500 34.88 18.29 22.76
CA GLY A 500 34.63 16.85 22.80
C GLY A 500 33.16 16.54 23.12
N LEU A 501 32.69 15.32 22.77
CA LEU A 501 31.30 14.88 23.02
C LEU A 501 30.88 15.08 24.50
N ARG A 502 31.76 14.83 25.47
CA ARG A 502 31.50 15.04 26.91
C ARG A 502 31.31 16.50 27.27
N GLU A 503 32.06 17.39 26.65
CA GLU A 503 31.94 18.84 26.87
C GLU A 503 30.65 19.38 26.27
N VAL A 504 30.30 18.94 25.07
CA VAL A 504 29.00 19.29 24.42
C VAL A 504 27.83 18.83 25.28
N SER A 505 27.82 17.60 25.76
CA SER A 505 26.76 17.07 26.63
C SER A 505 26.64 17.87 27.94
N LYS A 506 27.80 18.30 28.53
CA LYS A 506 27.81 19.14 29.73
C LYS A 506 27.20 20.51 29.48
N VAL A 507 27.52 21.14 28.35
CA VAL A 507 26.96 22.45 27.98
C VAL A 507 25.44 22.35 27.72
N ILE A 508 25.02 21.28 27.03
CA ILE A 508 23.59 21.04 26.80
C ILE A 508 22.83 20.87 28.12
N LYS A 509 23.36 20.11 29.08
CA LYS A 509 22.76 19.93 30.41
C LYS A 509 22.67 21.23 31.20
N GLN A 510 23.68 22.09 31.15
CA GLN A 510 23.61 23.43 31.75
C GLN A 510 22.54 24.32 31.09
N GLY A 511 22.31 24.13 29.80
CA GLY A 511 21.28 24.84 29.05
C GLY A 511 19.86 24.52 29.50
N TYR A 512 19.59 23.31 30.05
CA TYR A 512 18.26 22.94 30.57
C TYR A 512 17.77 23.86 31.67
N GLU A 513 18.65 24.37 32.51
CA GLU A 513 18.30 25.28 33.59
C GLU A 513 18.02 26.71 33.10
N THR A 514 18.48 27.05 31.90
CA THR A 514 18.45 28.41 31.37
C THR A 514 17.40 28.64 30.29
N LEU A 515 16.85 27.57 29.70
CA LEU A 515 15.84 27.64 28.66
C LEU A 515 14.68 26.70 28.97
N SER A 516 13.53 27.27 29.35
CA SER A 516 12.28 26.53 29.43
C SER A 516 11.71 26.31 28.02
N ILE A 517 11.66 25.06 27.58
CA ILE A 517 11.00 24.66 26.33
C ILE A 517 9.54 24.38 26.71
N GLN A 518 8.69 25.40 26.55
CA GLN A 518 7.25 25.19 26.76
C GLN A 518 6.67 24.37 25.62
N ALA A 519 5.99 23.26 25.98
CA ALA A 519 5.20 22.51 25.04
C ALA A 519 4.08 23.41 24.51
N LYS A 520 3.98 23.58 23.19
CA LYS A 520 2.83 24.22 22.58
C LYS A 520 1.64 23.27 22.70
N GLU A 521 0.53 23.76 23.22
CA GLU A 521 -0.71 23.00 23.26
C GLU A 521 -1.17 22.63 21.84
N GLY A 522 -1.69 21.43 21.68
CA GLY A 522 -2.27 20.95 20.42
C GLY A 522 -1.28 20.37 19.41
N LEU A 523 0.03 20.29 19.70
CA LEU A 523 1.00 19.60 18.81
C LEU A 523 0.77 18.09 18.74
N ASP A 524 0.13 17.53 19.74
CA ASP A 524 -0.19 16.11 19.91
C ASP A 524 -1.61 15.76 19.46
N VAL A 525 -2.30 16.69 18.79
CA VAL A 525 -3.65 16.50 18.23
C VAL A 525 -3.54 16.29 16.72
N TRP A 526 -4.23 15.27 16.22
CA TRP A 526 -4.34 14.97 14.79
C TRP A 526 -5.78 14.67 14.40
N GLU A 527 -6.09 14.85 13.14
CA GLU A 527 -7.38 14.43 12.60
C GLU A 527 -7.42 12.91 12.43
N LYS A 528 -8.57 12.31 12.79
CA LYS A 528 -8.78 10.88 12.54
C LYS A 528 -8.78 10.61 11.03
N PHE A 529 -8.33 9.41 10.66
CA PHE A 529 -8.40 8.96 9.29
C PHE A 529 -9.86 8.94 8.80
N ARG A 530 -10.11 9.62 7.70
CA ARG A 530 -11.41 9.64 7.03
C ARG A 530 -11.25 9.18 5.59
N GLU A 531 -11.76 8.02 5.29
CA GLU A 531 -11.68 7.41 3.97
C GLU A 531 -12.20 8.32 2.84
N ALA A 532 -13.25 9.11 3.12
CA ALA A 532 -13.86 10.03 2.18
C ALA A 532 -12.89 11.08 1.64
N ASP A 533 -11.93 11.53 2.46
CA ASP A 533 -10.94 12.54 2.09
C ASP A 533 -9.94 12.00 1.05
N HIS A 534 -9.82 10.68 0.95
CA HIS A 534 -8.89 9.98 0.04
C HIS A 534 -9.59 9.28 -1.12
N ARG A 535 -10.87 9.58 -1.39
CA ARG A 535 -11.71 8.89 -2.39
C ARG A 535 -11.06 8.76 -3.76
N ALA A 536 -10.51 9.86 -4.30
CA ALA A 536 -9.88 9.85 -5.63
C ALA A 536 -8.64 8.95 -5.69
N LEU A 537 -7.82 8.98 -4.63
CA LEU A 537 -6.61 8.19 -4.50
C LEU A 537 -6.96 6.70 -4.35
N LEU A 538 -7.90 6.36 -3.48
CA LEU A 538 -8.38 4.99 -3.28
C LEU A 538 -8.98 4.37 -4.55
N LYS A 539 -9.74 5.15 -5.35
CA LYS A 539 -10.21 4.70 -6.68
C LYS A 539 -9.05 4.41 -7.63
N LYS A 540 -7.98 5.21 -7.59
CA LYS A 540 -6.78 4.96 -8.40
C LYS A 540 -6.06 3.69 -7.94
N MET A 541 -5.90 3.47 -6.64
CA MET A 541 -5.32 2.25 -6.07
C MET A 541 -6.09 1.00 -6.47
N ALA A 542 -7.43 1.05 -6.39
CA ALA A 542 -8.29 -0.05 -6.81
C ALA A 542 -8.07 -0.44 -8.27
N ARG A 543 -7.87 0.52 -9.18
CA ARG A 543 -7.57 0.23 -10.60
C ARG A 543 -6.26 -0.51 -10.77
N PHE A 544 -5.22 -0.17 -10.01
CA PHE A 544 -3.94 -0.88 -10.02
C PHE A 544 -4.09 -2.30 -9.45
N ALA A 545 -4.80 -2.46 -8.34
CA ALA A 545 -5.08 -3.78 -7.78
C ALA A 545 -5.88 -4.66 -8.75
N VAL A 546 -6.87 -4.09 -9.46
CA VAL A 546 -7.61 -4.78 -10.53
C VAL A 546 -6.68 -5.22 -11.67
N ALA A 547 -5.75 -4.36 -12.10
CA ALA A 547 -4.78 -4.72 -13.13
C ALA A 547 -3.86 -5.86 -12.68
N ASP A 548 -3.44 -5.84 -11.42
CA ASP A 548 -2.63 -6.89 -10.82
C ASP A 548 -3.37 -8.22 -10.72
N VAL A 549 -4.64 -8.17 -10.33
CA VAL A 549 -5.48 -9.38 -10.29
C VAL A 549 -5.67 -9.98 -11.67
N LYS A 550 -5.76 -9.19 -12.73
CA LYS A 550 -5.75 -9.70 -14.12
C LYS A 550 -4.49 -10.49 -14.43
N ILE A 551 -3.32 -10.03 -13.94
CA ILE A 551 -2.06 -10.76 -14.10
C ILE A 551 -2.09 -12.08 -13.30
N ILE A 552 -2.54 -12.03 -12.02
CA ILE A 552 -2.63 -13.21 -11.15
C ILE A 552 -3.52 -14.31 -11.76
N VAL A 553 -4.65 -13.95 -12.33
CA VAL A 553 -5.57 -14.95 -12.91
C VAL A 553 -5.13 -15.46 -14.28
N SER A 554 -4.22 -14.74 -14.96
CA SER A 554 -3.65 -15.13 -16.26
C SER A 554 -2.41 -16.03 -16.11
N SER A 555 -1.77 -16.04 -14.92
CA SER A 555 -0.63 -16.90 -14.58
C SER A 555 -1.11 -18.28 -14.07
#